data_a7d9eba53bab3d033a82dcf15bb72dff
#
_entry.id   a7d9eba53bab3d033a82dcf15bb72dff
#
_cell.length_a   1.000
_cell.length_b   1.000
_cell.length_c   1.000
_cell.angle_alpha   90.00
_cell.angle_beta   90.00
_cell.angle_gamma   90.00
#
_symmetry.space_group_name_H-M   'P 1'
#
loop_
_entity.id
_entity.type
_entity.pdbx_description
1 polymer ?
#
loop_
_entity_poly.entity_id
_entity_poly.type
_entity_poly.pdbx_seq_one_letter_code
_entity_poly.pdbx_strand_id
1 'polypeptide(L)'
;MRKLAFILTLCAFVLCAHAETLLLHTGARVKGTIVFQNEEVIIIRNADGSRFQYPRAEIEAILADEKENPEKAEKPAEKEEIKVAKKASILLELAGGAACIPNQTFGGAYSVDLLVGSHHIADRHIFIGGGLGYHGLLKLNFLPIQAAIRIPFLEQKHAPVAGLAIGYGIALSKEYLGGLYAGVDLGYRCQINPKTAVGAVFYTQFQQAQIMTEESIEGVSFQGKEGRNLLSFGAKFTLYF
;
A
#
# COMPACT_ATOMS: atom_id res chain seq x y z
N MET A 1 12.53 -10.80 18.77
CA MET A 1 12.29 -11.60 17.56
C MET A 1 10.99 -12.42 17.60
N ARG A 2 10.62 -13.09 18.71
CA ARG A 2 9.37 -13.90 18.81
C ARG A 2 8.06 -13.10 18.63
N LYS A 3 7.99 -11.83 19.08
CA LYS A 3 6.78 -10.98 18.97
C LYS A 3 6.53 -10.47 17.55
N LEU A 4 7.59 -10.27 16.75
CA LEU A 4 7.46 -9.83 15.35
C LEU A 4 6.91 -10.96 14.46
N ALA A 5 7.30 -12.19 14.71
CA ALA A 5 6.80 -13.36 14.00
C ALA A 5 5.29 -13.57 14.23
N PHE A 6 4.81 -13.28 15.45
CA PHE A 6 3.39 -13.41 15.79
C PHE A 6 2.50 -12.39 15.04
N ILE A 7 2.97 -11.15 14.86
CA ILE A 7 2.25 -10.11 14.11
C ILE A 7 2.21 -10.45 12.62
N LEU A 8 3.31 -10.95 12.05
CA LEU A 8 3.34 -11.38 10.65
C LEU A 8 2.41 -12.58 10.38
N THR A 9 2.31 -13.51 11.32
CA THR A 9 1.41 -14.69 11.21
C THR A 9 -0.05 -14.29 11.34
N LEU A 10 -0.38 -13.28 12.15
CA LEU A 10 -1.75 -12.77 12.30
C LEU A 10 -2.24 -12.04 11.05
N CYS A 11 -1.36 -11.33 10.33
CA CYS A 11 -1.70 -10.69 9.05
C CYS A 11 -1.94 -11.69 7.92
N ALA A 12 -1.33 -12.87 7.96
CA ALA A 12 -1.53 -13.90 6.93
C ALA A 12 -2.88 -14.62 7.03
N PHE A 13 -3.54 -14.59 8.20
CA PHE A 13 -4.82 -15.28 8.42
C PHE A 13 -6.07 -14.53 7.93
N VAL A 14 -5.94 -13.26 7.54
CA VAL A 14 -7.10 -12.41 7.13
C VAL A 14 -7.45 -12.55 5.64
N LEU A 15 -6.69 -13.29 4.84
CA LEU A 15 -6.78 -13.28 3.36
C LEU A 15 -7.50 -14.46 2.70
N CYS A 16 -8.18 -15.33 3.44
CA CYS A 16 -8.90 -16.47 2.85
C CYS A 16 -10.41 -16.44 3.17
N ALA A 17 -11.11 -15.38 2.79
CA ALA A 17 -12.56 -15.47 2.63
C ALA A 17 -12.84 -15.90 1.18
N HIS A 18 -12.90 -17.21 0.92
CA HIS A 18 -13.39 -17.73 -0.35
C HIS A 18 -14.90 -17.52 -0.38
N ALA A 19 -15.38 -16.72 -1.34
CA ALA A 19 -16.79 -16.64 -1.63
C ALA A 19 -17.19 -17.86 -2.47
N GLU A 20 -18.19 -18.58 -2.04
CA GLU A 20 -18.75 -19.71 -2.77
C GLU A 20 -20.13 -19.33 -3.32
N THR A 21 -20.53 -19.94 -4.44
CA THR A 21 -21.84 -19.71 -5.04
C THR A 21 -22.65 -20.98 -4.95
N LEU A 22 -23.79 -20.94 -4.24
CA LEU A 22 -24.77 -22.01 -4.25
C LEU A 22 -25.68 -21.86 -5.47
N LEU A 23 -25.80 -22.92 -6.28
CA LEU A 23 -26.80 -23.02 -7.34
C LEU A 23 -27.97 -23.85 -6.78
N LEU A 24 -29.14 -23.25 -6.74
CA LEU A 24 -30.37 -23.91 -6.30
C LEU A 24 -31.09 -24.59 -7.49
N HIS A 25 -31.82 -25.65 -7.27
CA HIS A 25 -32.65 -26.31 -8.29
C HIS A 25 -33.69 -25.37 -8.98
N THR A 26 -34.01 -24.26 -8.35
CA THR A 26 -34.80 -23.17 -8.95
C THR A 26 -34.05 -22.35 -9.98
N GLY A 27 -32.75 -22.59 -10.20
CA GLY A 27 -31.85 -21.78 -11.01
C GLY A 27 -31.34 -20.51 -10.31
N ALA A 28 -31.74 -20.25 -9.07
CA ALA A 28 -31.25 -19.09 -8.32
C ALA A 28 -29.81 -19.33 -7.84
N ARG A 29 -28.98 -18.27 -7.90
CA ARG A 29 -27.59 -18.28 -7.44
C ARG A 29 -27.47 -17.44 -6.18
N VAL A 30 -26.93 -18.00 -5.11
CA VAL A 30 -26.69 -17.34 -3.83
C VAL A 30 -25.21 -17.26 -3.57
N LYS A 31 -24.65 -16.04 -3.55
CA LYS A 31 -23.22 -15.81 -3.28
C LYS A 31 -23.00 -15.53 -1.79
N GLY A 32 -21.97 -16.15 -1.21
CA GLY A 32 -21.58 -15.89 0.17
C GLY A 32 -20.51 -16.85 0.63
N THR A 33 -20.22 -16.84 1.92
CA THR A 33 -19.28 -17.77 2.55
C THR A 33 -20.06 -18.86 3.27
N ILE A 34 -19.82 -20.14 2.95
CA ILE A 34 -20.39 -21.25 3.69
C ILE A 34 -19.83 -21.24 5.10
N VAL A 35 -20.69 -21.05 6.10
CA VAL A 35 -20.31 -21.02 7.53
C VAL A 35 -20.62 -22.32 8.25
N PHE A 36 -21.52 -23.13 7.68
CA PHE A 36 -21.84 -24.45 8.19
C PHE A 36 -22.41 -25.33 7.06
N GLN A 37 -22.02 -26.60 7.05
CA GLN A 37 -22.54 -27.60 6.10
C GLN A 37 -22.64 -28.96 6.79
N ASN A 38 -23.77 -29.64 6.62
CA ASN A 38 -23.96 -31.04 6.99
C ASN A 38 -24.76 -31.77 5.89
N GLU A 39 -25.21 -32.99 6.14
CA GLU A 39 -25.97 -33.79 5.18
C GLU A 39 -27.37 -33.25 4.91
N GLU A 40 -27.94 -32.43 5.81
CA GLU A 40 -29.32 -31.93 5.73
C GLU A 40 -29.38 -30.47 5.28
N VAL A 41 -28.44 -29.60 5.73
CA VAL A 41 -28.50 -28.17 5.52
C VAL A 41 -27.15 -27.53 5.25
N ILE A 42 -27.19 -26.43 4.48
CA ILE A 42 -26.05 -25.51 4.27
C ILE A 42 -26.46 -24.13 4.76
N ILE A 43 -25.60 -23.50 5.58
CA ILE A 43 -25.76 -22.12 6.03
C ILE A 43 -24.72 -21.26 5.33
N ILE A 44 -25.20 -20.30 4.55
CA ILE A 44 -24.36 -19.32 3.84
C ILE A 44 -24.54 -17.95 4.48
N ARG A 45 -23.45 -17.22 4.60
CA ARG A 45 -23.42 -15.84 5.07
C ARG A 45 -23.10 -14.92 3.89
N ASN A 46 -23.99 -14.00 3.60
CA ASN A 46 -23.81 -12.98 2.58
C ASN A 46 -22.79 -11.91 2.99
N ALA A 47 -22.40 -11.05 2.04
CA ALA A 47 -21.48 -9.94 2.26
C ALA A 47 -22.02 -8.88 3.25
N ASP A 48 -23.35 -8.77 3.41
CA ASP A 48 -24.03 -7.91 4.38
C ASP A 48 -24.07 -8.48 5.82
N GLY A 49 -23.54 -9.72 6.01
CA GLY A 49 -23.54 -10.42 7.28
C GLY A 49 -24.78 -11.28 7.55
N SER A 50 -25.82 -11.21 6.70
CA SER A 50 -27.03 -12.01 6.82
C SER A 50 -26.72 -13.49 6.61
N ARG A 51 -27.40 -14.37 7.39
CA ARG A 51 -27.23 -15.82 7.29
C ARG A 51 -28.52 -16.43 6.74
N PHE A 52 -28.36 -17.27 5.72
CA PHE A 52 -29.45 -18.00 5.10
C PHE A 52 -29.19 -19.49 5.20
N GLN A 53 -30.21 -20.24 5.50
CA GLN A 53 -30.18 -21.69 5.62
C GLN A 53 -30.91 -22.29 4.44
N TYR A 54 -30.26 -23.20 3.72
CA TYR A 54 -30.85 -23.93 2.60
C TYR A 54 -30.82 -25.45 2.88
N PRO A 55 -31.92 -26.16 2.70
CA PRO A 55 -31.93 -27.63 2.71
C PRO A 55 -30.99 -28.15 1.62
N ARG A 56 -30.22 -29.20 1.92
CA ARG A 56 -29.30 -29.80 0.94
C ARG A 56 -30.03 -30.27 -0.32
N ALA A 57 -31.27 -30.71 -0.18
CA ALA A 57 -32.14 -31.15 -1.29
C ALA A 57 -32.51 -30.03 -2.28
N GLU A 58 -32.38 -28.75 -1.90
CA GLU A 58 -32.64 -27.61 -2.79
C GLU A 58 -31.41 -27.13 -3.53
N ILE A 59 -30.23 -27.68 -3.23
CA ILE A 59 -28.97 -27.25 -3.79
C ILE A 59 -28.53 -28.20 -4.89
N GLU A 60 -28.49 -27.71 -6.10
CA GLU A 60 -28.03 -28.44 -7.29
C GLU A 60 -26.50 -28.57 -7.30
N ALA A 61 -25.78 -27.48 -7.02
CA ALA A 61 -24.33 -27.47 -7.01
C ALA A 61 -23.74 -26.40 -6.08
N ILE A 62 -22.58 -26.67 -5.51
CA ILE A 62 -21.71 -25.68 -4.85
C ILE A 62 -20.60 -25.36 -5.84
N LEU A 63 -20.61 -24.15 -6.37
CA LEU A 63 -19.58 -23.68 -7.29
C LEU A 63 -18.53 -22.94 -6.46
N ALA A 64 -17.35 -23.53 -6.30
CA ALA A 64 -16.18 -22.77 -5.92
C ALA A 64 -15.91 -21.74 -7.03
N ASP A 65 -15.52 -20.52 -6.69
CA ASP A 65 -15.26 -19.46 -7.68
C ASP A 65 -14.13 -19.88 -8.63
N GLU A 66 -14.44 -20.80 -9.56
CA GLU A 66 -13.60 -21.12 -10.71
C GLU A 66 -13.79 -20.00 -11.72
N LYS A 67 -12.66 -19.47 -12.21
CA LYS A 67 -12.56 -18.49 -13.29
C LYS A 67 -13.60 -18.75 -14.36
N GLU A 68 -14.57 -17.86 -14.51
CA GLU A 68 -15.57 -17.91 -15.55
C GLU A 68 -14.92 -18.05 -16.94
N ASN A 69 -15.25 -19.14 -17.63
CA ASN A 69 -15.02 -19.31 -19.05
C ASN A 69 -16.05 -18.44 -19.81
N PRO A 70 -15.64 -17.55 -20.73
CA PRO A 70 -16.53 -16.54 -21.31
C PRO A 70 -17.29 -17.06 -22.51
N GLU A 71 -18.24 -17.99 -22.32
CA GLU A 71 -19.19 -18.33 -23.40
C GLU A 71 -20.56 -18.74 -22.84
N LYS A 72 -21.34 -17.77 -22.42
CA LYS A 72 -22.76 -17.55 -22.71
C LYS A 72 -23.31 -16.37 -21.89
N ALA A 73 -23.66 -15.34 -22.64
CA ALA A 73 -24.06 -14.03 -22.18
C ALA A 73 -25.42 -14.00 -21.49
N GLU A 74 -25.48 -13.39 -20.32
CA GLU A 74 -26.47 -12.38 -19.97
C GLU A 74 -25.69 -11.18 -19.48
N LYS A 75 -26.00 -9.98 -20.00
CA LYS A 75 -25.28 -8.73 -19.76
C LYS A 75 -25.01 -8.55 -18.26
N PRO A 76 -23.75 -8.68 -17.79
CA PRO A 76 -23.41 -8.25 -16.45
C PRO A 76 -23.47 -6.72 -16.40
N ALA A 77 -23.86 -6.17 -15.27
CA ALA A 77 -23.68 -4.76 -14.98
C ALA A 77 -22.23 -4.40 -15.36
N GLU A 78 -22.13 -3.44 -16.26
CA GLU A 78 -20.91 -2.94 -16.89
C GLU A 78 -19.85 -2.70 -15.82
N LYS A 79 -18.85 -3.60 -15.74
CA LYS A 79 -17.60 -3.32 -15.07
C LYS A 79 -17.04 -2.13 -15.86
N GLU A 80 -17.18 -0.93 -15.33
CA GLU A 80 -16.50 0.26 -15.86
C GLU A 80 -14.99 -0.03 -15.83
N GLU A 81 -14.49 -0.66 -16.90
CA GLU A 81 -13.06 -0.66 -17.21
C GLU A 81 -12.66 0.78 -17.49
N ILE A 82 -12.07 1.41 -16.48
CA ILE A 82 -11.52 2.74 -16.64
C ILE A 82 -10.30 2.62 -17.56
N LYS A 83 -10.50 2.86 -18.86
CA LYS A 83 -9.40 2.98 -19.83
C LYS A 83 -8.53 4.18 -19.43
N VAL A 84 -7.48 3.92 -18.68
CA VAL A 84 -6.49 4.94 -18.31
C VAL A 84 -5.66 5.27 -19.54
N ALA A 85 -5.74 6.52 -19.99
CA ALA A 85 -4.94 7.01 -21.10
C ALA A 85 -3.45 6.87 -20.76
N LYS A 86 -2.64 6.38 -21.73
CA LYS A 86 -1.17 6.27 -21.66
C LYS A 86 -0.52 7.67 -21.58
N LYS A 87 -0.68 8.38 -20.48
CA LYS A 87 -0.10 9.71 -20.26
C LYS A 87 0.72 9.70 -18.99
N ALA A 88 1.73 10.58 -18.95
CA ALA A 88 2.47 10.87 -17.74
C ALA A 88 1.50 11.19 -16.59
N SER A 89 1.74 10.59 -15.45
CA SER A 89 0.96 10.77 -14.23
C SER A 89 1.78 11.56 -13.23
N ILE A 90 1.10 12.42 -12.50
CA ILE A 90 1.66 13.17 -11.40
C ILE A 90 1.10 12.60 -10.11
N LEU A 91 1.96 12.34 -9.15
CA LEU A 91 1.60 11.87 -7.83
C LEU A 91 2.09 12.89 -6.79
N LEU A 92 1.15 13.47 -6.05
CA LEU A 92 1.44 14.34 -4.90
C LEU A 92 1.17 13.55 -3.62
N GLU A 93 2.15 13.50 -2.73
CA GLU A 93 2.06 12.82 -1.44
C GLU A 93 2.28 13.81 -0.31
N LEU A 94 1.42 13.76 0.71
CA LEU A 94 1.51 14.53 1.95
C LEU A 94 1.53 13.56 3.12
N ALA A 95 2.55 13.59 3.97
CA ALA A 95 2.67 12.68 5.08
C ALA A 95 2.89 13.39 6.41
N GLY A 96 2.39 12.77 7.46
CA GLY A 96 2.61 13.16 8.84
C GLY A 96 2.75 11.94 9.75
N GLY A 97 3.57 12.06 10.77
CA GLY A 97 3.84 10.95 11.68
C GLY A 97 4.91 11.25 12.70
N ALA A 98 5.64 10.23 13.07
CA ALA A 98 6.72 10.28 14.02
C ALA A 98 8.03 9.78 13.40
N ALA A 99 9.13 10.30 13.90
CA ALA A 99 10.47 9.84 13.55
C ALA A 99 11.26 9.52 14.83
N CYS A 100 12.18 8.59 14.70
CA CYS A 100 13.10 8.25 15.78
C CYS A 100 14.52 7.97 15.24
N ILE A 101 15.50 8.27 16.07
CA ILE A 101 16.84 7.71 15.97
C ILE A 101 16.87 6.56 16.97
N PRO A 102 17.14 5.31 16.56
CA PRO A 102 17.15 4.16 17.45
C PRO A 102 17.97 4.42 18.71
N ASN A 103 17.38 4.15 19.87
CA ASN A 103 17.98 4.32 21.22
C ASN A 103 18.36 5.75 21.63
N GLN A 104 17.90 6.80 20.92
CA GLN A 104 18.28 8.17 21.23
C GLN A 104 17.09 9.13 21.34
N THR A 105 16.42 9.45 20.25
CA THR A 105 15.48 10.56 20.17
C THR A 105 14.22 10.15 19.43
N PHE A 106 13.08 10.68 19.90
CA PHE A 106 11.77 10.52 19.26
C PHE A 106 11.15 11.90 19.03
N GLY A 107 10.46 12.10 17.89
CA GLY A 107 9.79 13.36 17.59
C GLY A 107 8.93 13.31 16.34
N GLY A 108 8.50 14.46 15.84
CA GLY A 108 7.62 14.55 14.67
C GLY A 108 8.33 14.28 13.36
N ALA A 109 7.53 13.79 12.39
CA ALA A 109 7.90 13.63 10.98
C ALA A 109 6.81 14.21 10.09
N TYR A 110 7.21 14.86 9.00
CA TYR A 110 6.31 15.29 7.94
C TYR A 110 7.03 15.26 6.59
N SER A 111 6.27 15.04 5.53
CA SER A 111 6.82 15.14 4.16
C SER A 111 5.81 15.64 3.15
N VAL A 112 6.37 16.22 2.08
CA VAL A 112 5.66 16.56 0.85
C VAL A 112 6.49 16.04 -0.31
N ASP A 113 5.91 15.18 -1.16
CA ASP A 113 6.59 14.57 -2.29
C ASP A 113 5.83 14.83 -3.57
N LEU A 114 6.55 15.17 -4.64
CA LEU A 114 6.03 15.30 -5.99
C LEU A 114 6.75 14.30 -6.89
N LEU A 115 6.00 13.34 -7.41
CA LEU A 115 6.51 12.29 -8.29
C LEU A 115 5.86 12.41 -9.67
N VAL A 116 6.67 12.19 -10.71
CA VAL A 116 6.22 12.12 -12.10
C VAL A 116 6.58 10.75 -12.65
N GLY A 117 5.63 10.10 -13.31
CA GLY A 117 5.83 8.74 -13.77
C GLY A 117 4.81 8.28 -14.79
N SER A 118 4.65 6.99 -14.91
CA SER A 118 3.67 6.33 -15.76
C SER A 118 2.81 5.40 -14.92
N HIS A 119 1.49 5.40 -15.20
CA HIS A 119 0.51 4.51 -14.56
C HIS A 119 0.22 3.25 -15.37
N HIS A 120 0.92 3.02 -16.48
CA HIS A 120 0.57 1.97 -17.43
C HIS A 120 1.76 1.10 -17.75
N ILE A 121 2.03 0.14 -16.88
CA ILE A 121 3.08 -0.85 -17.10
C ILE A 121 2.43 -2.23 -17.06
N ALA A 122 2.64 -3.02 -18.13
CA ALA A 122 2.17 -4.39 -18.28
C ALA A 122 0.64 -4.54 -18.15
N ASP A 123 -0.13 -3.63 -18.78
CA ASP A 123 -1.61 -3.60 -18.75
C ASP A 123 -2.24 -3.53 -17.34
N ARG A 124 -1.44 -3.19 -16.34
CA ARG A 124 -1.88 -2.97 -14.96
C ARG A 124 -1.70 -1.50 -14.56
N HIS A 125 -2.51 -1.04 -13.63
CA HIS A 125 -2.46 0.32 -13.08
C HIS A 125 -1.28 0.53 -12.12
N ILE A 126 -0.08 0.03 -12.48
CA ILE A 126 1.13 0.17 -11.67
C ILE A 126 1.75 1.52 -11.99
N PHE A 127 1.93 2.36 -10.96
CA PHE A 127 2.71 3.59 -11.09
C PHE A 127 4.20 3.28 -10.89
N ILE A 128 5.03 3.74 -11.84
CA ILE A 128 6.48 3.82 -11.68
C ILE A 128 6.88 5.24 -12.05
N GLY A 129 7.60 5.89 -11.16
CA GLY A 129 8.01 7.28 -11.36
C GLY A 129 9.19 7.66 -10.50
N GLY A 130 9.63 8.89 -10.67
CA GLY A 130 10.64 9.52 -9.86
C GLY A 130 10.27 10.94 -9.53
N GLY A 131 10.91 11.52 -8.52
CA GLY A 131 10.60 12.88 -8.14
C GLY A 131 11.42 13.39 -6.98
N LEU A 132 10.95 14.49 -6.45
CA LEU A 132 11.57 15.25 -5.37
C LEU A 132 10.60 15.36 -4.20
N GLY A 133 11.15 15.43 -3.00
CA GLY A 133 10.35 15.67 -1.81
C GLY A 133 11.02 16.69 -0.87
N TYR A 134 10.27 17.04 0.15
CA TYR A 134 10.77 17.77 1.32
C TYR A 134 10.35 17.01 2.57
N HIS A 135 11.32 16.53 3.33
CA HIS A 135 11.09 15.71 4.52
C HIS A 135 11.65 16.41 5.76
N GLY A 136 10.80 16.67 6.73
CA GLY A 136 11.19 17.10 8.08
C GLY A 136 11.15 15.90 9.03
N LEU A 137 12.30 15.53 9.55
CA LEU A 137 12.47 14.39 10.47
C LEU A 137 13.13 14.89 11.76
N LEU A 138 12.40 14.88 12.87
CA LEU A 138 12.83 15.49 14.13
C LEU A 138 13.07 17.01 13.92
N LYS A 139 14.30 17.45 13.90
CA LYS A 139 14.72 18.85 13.61
C LYS A 139 15.56 18.95 12.33
N LEU A 140 15.69 17.85 11.59
CA LEU A 140 16.49 17.77 10.37
C LEU A 140 15.58 17.84 9.16
N ASN A 141 16.05 18.55 8.13
CA ASN A 141 15.33 18.70 6.88
C ASN A 141 16.14 18.08 5.73
N PHE A 142 15.44 17.30 4.90
CA PHE A 142 16.03 16.62 3.76
C PHE A 142 15.25 16.95 2.49
N LEU A 143 15.98 16.97 1.36
CA LEU A 143 15.42 17.03 0.02
C LEU A 143 15.69 15.66 -0.66
N PRO A 144 14.81 14.68 -0.55
CA PRO A 144 14.99 13.41 -1.22
C PRO A 144 14.79 13.52 -2.72
N ILE A 145 15.70 12.91 -3.48
CA ILE A 145 15.52 12.56 -4.89
C ILE A 145 15.23 11.07 -4.89
N GLN A 146 14.04 10.66 -5.40
CA GLN A 146 13.57 9.29 -5.23
C GLN A 146 12.95 8.71 -6.49
N ALA A 147 13.05 7.39 -6.63
CA ALA A 147 12.24 6.58 -7.51
C ALA A 147 11.20 5.84 -6.67
N ALA A 148 10.00 5.69 -7.20
CA ALA A 148 8.91 5.05 -6.49
C ALA A 148 8.09 4.15 -7.41
N ILE A 149 7.57 3.06 -6.83
CA ILE A 149 6.60 2.18 -7.43
C ILE A 149 5.38 2.10 -6.52
N ARG A 150 4.17 2.12 -7.11
CA ARG A 150 2.89 1.91 -6.41
C ARG A 150 2.10 0.85 -7.14
N ILE A 151 1.75 -0.23 -6.45
CA ILE A 151 1.11 -1.42 -7.00
C ILE A 151 -0.28 -1.56 -6.37
N PRO A 152 -1.37 -1.27 -7.11
CA PRO A 152 -2.70 -1.66 -6.68
C PRO A 152 -2.86 -3.18 -6.83
N PHE A 153 -3.42 -3.83 -5.82
CA PHE A 153 -3.65 -5.28 -5.87
C PHE A 153 -4.88 -5.67 -6.68
N LEU A 154 -5.80 -4.72 -6.88
CA LEU A 154 -7.04 -4.92 -7.62
C LEU A 154 -7.18 -3.83 -8.69
N GLU A 155 -7.72 -4.21 -9.85
CA GLU A 155 -8.03 -3.29 -10.96
C GLU A 155 -9.45 -2.70 -10.83
N GLN A 156 -9.83 -2.33 -9.62
CA GLN A 156 -11.13 -1.79 -9.29
C GLN A 156 -11.03 -0.32 -8.90
N LYS A 157 -12.19 0.35 -8.90
CA LYS A 157 -12.32 1.74 -8.43
C LYS A 157 -11.75 1.93 -7.01
N HIS A 158 -11.88 0.88 -6.20
CA HIS A 158 -11.36 0.81 -4.84
C HIS A 158 -10.35 -0.32 -4.74
N ALA A 159 -9.10 -0.02 -4.40
CA ALA A 159 -8.05 -1.02 -4.37
C ALA A 159 -7.08 -0.83 -3.19
N PRO A 160 -6.71 -1.91 -2.50
CA PRO A 160 -5.54 -1.89 -1.65
C PRO A 160 -4.30 -1.58 -2.50
N VAL A 161 -3.36 -0.82 -1.95
CA VAL A 161 -2.13 -0.42 -2.63
C VAL A 161 -0.93 -0.65 -1.75
N ALA A 162 0.15 -1.17 -2.35
CA ALA A 162 1.48 -1.20 -1.76
C ALA A 162 2.41 -0.28 -2.52
N GLY A 163 3.37 0.31 -1.83
CA GLY A 163 4.35 1.19 -2.41
C GLY A 163 5.76 0.92 -1.89
N LEU A 164 6.72 1.16 -2.76
CA LEU A 164 8.14 1.18 -2.44
C LEU A 164 8.73 2.47 -2.99
N ALA A 165 9.66 3.07 -2.25
CA ALA A 165 10.45 4.21 -2.69
C ALA A 165 11.90 4.00 -2.30
N ILE A 166 12.82 4.42 -3.15
CA ILE A 166 14.26 4.40 -2.89
C ILE A 166 14.89 5.67 -3.50
N GLY A 167 15.86 6.21 -2.82
CA GLY A 167 16.50 7.43 -3.28
C GLY A 167 17.66 7.88 -2.41
N TYR A 168 17.98 9.15 -2.55
CA TYR A 168 19.00 9.83 -1.78
C TYR A 168 18.43 11.13 -1.20
N GLY A 169 18.45 11.26 0.12
CA GLY A 169 18.04 12.48 0.81
C GLY A 169 19.22 13.43 0.99
N ILE A 170 19.15 14.60 0.36
CA ILE A 170 20.13 15.68 0.53
C ILE A 170 19.79 16.40 1.83
N ALA A 171 20.70 16.46 2.79
CA ALA A 171 20.47 17.22 4.02
C ALA A 171 20.58 18.72 3.74
N LEU A 172 19.64 19.50 4.28
CA LEU A 172 19.59 20.95 4.11
C LEU A 172 20.35 21.71 5.20
N SER A 173 20.85 21.00 6.22
CA SER A 173 21.67 21.55 7.29
C SER A 173 23.16 21.42 6.96
N LYS A 174 23.95 22.45 7.26
CA LYS A 174 25.41 22.50 6.95
C LYS A 174 26.22 21.42 7.67
N GLU A 175 25.75 20.96 8.83
CA GLU A 175 26.47 19.99 9.68
C GLU A 175 26.19 18.53 9.27
N TYR A 176 25.21 18.32 8.36
CA TYR A 176 24.77 17.00 7.96
C TYR A 176 24.96 16.80 6.46
N LEU A 177 25.48 15.65 6.14
CA LEU A 177 25.45 15.14 4.78
C LEU A 177 24.22 14.25 4.62
N GLY A 178 23.67 14.25 3.42
CA GLY A 178 22.59 13.36 3.07
C GLY A 178 23.02 11.88 3.04
N GLY A 179 22.09 11.02 2.70
CA GLY A 179 22.33 9.58 2.63
C GLY A 179 21.16 8.83 1.98
N LEU A 180 21.25 7.52 2.04
CA LEU A 180 20.23 6.62 1.48
C LEU A 180 18.86 6.91 2.08
N TYR A 181 17.86 6.94 1.21
CA TYR A 181 16.44 6.99 1.53
C TYR A 181 15.76 5.73 1.02
N ALA A 182 14.90 5.12 1.85
CA ALA A 182 14.05 4.00 1.46
C ALA A 182 12.73 4.08 2.19
N GLY A 183 11.62 3.73 1.51
CA GLY A 183 10.28 3.77 2.09
C GLY A 183 9.41 2.64 1.61
N VAL A 184 8.49 2.21 2.47
CA VAL A 184 7.44 1.22 2.20
C VAL A 184 6.11 1.81 2.61
N ASP A 185 5.10 1.65 1.76
CA ASP A 185 3.75 2.13 1.99
C ASP A 185 2.74 0.99 1.82
N LEU A 186 1.72 0.98 2.67
CA LEU A 186 0.57 0.07 2.56
C LEU A 186 -0.71 0.84 2.87
N GLY A 187 -1.74 0.68 2.05
CA GLY A 187 -3.00 1.37 2.29
C GLY A 187 -4.04 1.14 1.22
N TYR A 188 -4.81 2.17 0.94
CA TYR A 188 -5.98 2.07 0.10
C TYR A 188 -6.08 3.24 -0.86
N ARG A 189 -6.45 2.95 -2.12
CA ARG A 189 -6.67 3.92 -3.19
C ARG A 189 -8.11 3.88 -3.63
N CYS A 190 -8.70 5.06 -3.87
CA CYS A 190 -10.02 5.26 -4.42
C CYS A 190 -9.93 6.09 -5.71
N GLN A 191 -10.39 5.55 -6.82
CA GLN A 191 -10.50 6.25 -8.10
C GLN A 191 -11.72 7.16 -8.07
N ILE A 192 -11.53 8.47 -8.22
CA ILE A 192 -12.62 9.43 -8.27
C ILE A 192 -13.15 9.54 -9.70
N ASN A 193 -12.24 9.64 -10.66
CA ASN A 193 -12.55 9.71 -12.09
C ASN A 193 -11.42 9.04 -12.91
N PRO A 194 -11.54 8.86 -14.23
CA PRO A 194 -10.51 8.18 -15.04
C PRO A 194 -9.10 8.77 -14.97
N LYS A 195 -8.97 10.02 -14.50
CA LYS A 195 -7.69 10.74 -14.43
C LYS A 195 -7.21 11.01 -13.01
N THR A 196 -8.07 10.87 -12.00
CA THR A 196 -7.76 11.29 -10.64
C THR A 196 -8.12 10.20 -9.65
N ALA A 197 -7.19 9.87 -8.77
CA ALA A 197 -7.45 9.01 -7.63
C ALA A 197 -6.89 9.64 -6.35
N VAL A 198 -7.45 9.24 -5.22
CA VAL A 198 -6.96 9.59 -3.89
C VAL A 198 -6.58 8.31 -3.15
N GLY A 199 -5.62 8.42 -2.25
CA GLY A 199 -5.21 7.31 -1.40
C GLY A 199 -4.88 7.76 0.01
N ALA A 200 -5.02 6.83 0.93
CA ALA A 200 -4.54 6.95 2.30
C ALA A 200 -3.72 5.70 2.60
N VAL A 201 -2.47 5.90 2.98
CA VAL A 201 -1.54 4.80 3.23
C VAL A 201 -0.80 5.01 4.55
N PHE A 202 -0.47 3.92 5.22
CA PHE A 202 0.53 3.91 6.28
C PHE A 202 1.91 3.76 5.66
N TYR A 203 2.87 4.51 6.16
CA TYR A 203 4.23 4.46 5.67
C TYR A 203 5.23 4.14 6.77
N THR A 204 6.34 3.54 6.36
CA THR A 204 7.59 3.45 7.14
C THR A 204 8.73 3.85 6.22
N GLN A 205 9.58 4.76 6.68
CA GLN A 205 10.68 5.31 5.91
C GLN A 205 11.98 5.25 6.71
N PHE A 206 13.04 4.95 6.01
CA PHE A 206 14.41 4.98 6.49
C PHE A 206 15.17 6.11 5.79
N GLN A 207 15.86 6.95 6.57
CA GLN A 207 16.73 8.00 6.05
C GLN A 207 18.08 7.91 6.75
N GLN A 208 19.14 7.75 5.98
CA GLN A 208 20.49 7.86 6.48
C GLN A 208 20.92 9.32 6.46
N ALA A 209 21.56 9.77 7.54
CA ALA A 209 22.25 11.06 7.64
C ALA A 209 23.68 10.81 8.12
N GLN A 210 24.62 11.64 7.68
CA GLN A 210 25.99 11.62 8.17
C GLN A 210 26.30 12.97 8.81
N ILE A 211 26.87 12.95 10.01
CA ILE A 211 27.33 14.13 10.72
C ILE A 211 28.83 14.31 10.44
N MET A 212 29.21 15.52 10.09
CA MET A 212 30.64 15.88 10.05
C MET A 212 31.08 16.23 11.48
N THR A 213 31.99 15.44 12.02
CA THR A 213 32.61 15.69 13.33
C THR A 213 34.01 16.18 13.09
N GLU A 214 34.34 17.38 13.61
CA GLU A 214 35.72 17.87 13.63
C GLU A 214 36.34 17.54 14.98
N GLU A 215 37.27 16.64 15.02
CA GLU A 215 38.11 16.37 16.20
C GLU A 215 39.47 17.02 16.01
N SER A 216 39.88 17.85 16.98
CA SER A 216 41.21 18.46 16.99
C SER A 216 42.06 17.78 18.07
N ILE A 217 43.07 17.06 17.66
CA ILE A 217 44.06 16.44 18.54
C ILE A 217 45.41 17.12 18.27
N GLU A 218 46.00 17.73 19.31
CA GLU A 218 47.33 18.40 19.27
C GLU A 218 47.47 19.45 18.15
N GLY A 219 46.38 20.20 17.84
CA GLY A 219 46.40 21.25 16.81
C GLY A 219 46.24 20.74 15.37
N VAL A 220 46.00 19.45 15.18
CA VAL A 220 45.65 18.85 13.88
C VAL A 220 44.17 18.54 13.86
N SER A 221 43.42 19.14 12.92
CA SER A 221 41.98 18.89 12.76
C SER A 221 41.76 17.65 11.92
N PHE A 222 41.06 16.68 12.47
CA PHE A 222 40.59 15.48 11.78
C PHE A 222 39.10 15.62 11.51
N GLN A 223 38.68 15.41 10.26
CA GLN A 223 37.25 15.34 9.92
C GLN A 223 36.80 13.87 9.97
N GLY A 224 35.96 13.55 10.94
CA GLY A 224 35.25 12.28 11.05
C GLY A 224 33.87 12.34 10.43
N LYS A 225 33.33 11.21 9.99
CA LYS A 225 31.92 11.06 9.56
C LYS A 225 31.26 10.06 10.45
N GLU A 226 30.22 10.46 11.16
CA GLU A 226 29.37 9.58 11.95
C GLU A 226 28.03 9.37 11.23
N GLY A 227 27.70 8.12 10.90
CA GLY A 227 26.41 7.78 10.29
C GLY A 227 25.31 7.71 11.31
N ARG A 228 24.16 8.34 11.05
CA ARG A 228 22.92 8.21 11.82
C ARG A 228 21.79 7.72 10.96
N ASN A 229 21.05 6.76 11.49
CA ASN A 229 19.88 6.18 10.84
C ASN A 229 18.61 6.73 11.49
N LEU A 230 17.78 7.39 10.70
CA LEU A 230 16.48 7.89 11.12
C LEU A 230 15.40 6.95 10.56
N LEU A 231 14.47 6.56 11.41
CA LEU A 231 13.30 5.81 11.03
C LEU A 231 12.07 6.67 11.27
N SER A 232 11.18 6.76 10.28
CA SER A 232 9.91 7.46 10.42
C SER A 232 8.75 6.57 10.01
N PHE A 233 7.58 6.81 10.60
CA PHE A 233 6.35 6.09 10.33
C PHE A 233 5.14 6.97 10.60
N GLY A 234 4.06 6.72 9.88
CA GLY A 234 2.85 7.52 10.02
C GLY A 234 1.83 7.25 8.93
N ALA A 235 1.00 8.26 8.68
CA ALA A 235 0.01 8.24 7.61
C ALA A 235 0.39 9.20 6.48
N LYS A 236 0.11 8.77 5.25
CA LYS A 236 0.36 9.53 4.03
C LYS A 236 -0.93 9.61 3.22
N PHE A 237 -1.24 10.79 2.74
CA PHE A 237 -2.31 11.06 1.79
C PHE A 237 -1.72 11.22 0.40
N THR A 238 -2.30 10.58 -0.60
CA THR A 238 -1.79 10.56 -1.97
C THR A 238 -2.84 11.06 -2.94
N LEU A 239 -2.44 11.91 -3.88
CA LEU A 239 -3.26 12.42 -4.98
C LEU A 239 -2.62 12.01 -6.31
N TYR A 240 -3.36 11.31 -7.14
CA TYR A 240 -2.97 10.88 -8.48
C TYR A 240 -3.69 11.72 -9.52
N PHE A 241 -2.93 12.25 -10.51
CA PHE A 241 -3.41 13.05 -11.63
C PHE A 241 -2.98 12.48 -12.97
#